data_6aea751206600b82e936cc8e64b0d741
#
_entry.id   6aea751206600b82e936cc8e64b0d741
#
_cell.length_a   1.000
_cell.length_b   1.000
_cell.length_c   1.000
_cell.angle_alpha   90.00
_cell.angle_beta   90.00
_cell.angle_gamma   90.00
#
_symmetry.space_group_name_H-M   'P 1'
#
loop_
_entity.id
_entity.type
_entity.pdbx_description
1 polymer ?
#
loop_
_entity_poly.entity_id
_entity_poly.type
_entity_poly.pdbx_seq_one_letter_code
_entity_poly.pdbx_strand_id
1 'polypeptide(L)'
;RAGMRGIRTLGELRSGVTRLSPAELRREVQHNDTLIWQHTGQLPRTYLYPGNRKSDAATAFCSRGRTCTRTSQVSLGGKRTPEWFGGYLCQLMASHGWGVTMTHGIAIGYDHFDQPQYFTRMLELAAARQDSLWIAPLRDVGAYVQERDHARLRVRQRRGRLVIRVRTGLDPAVFHDPLTLLVDG
;
A
#
# COMPACT_ATOMS: atom_id res chain seq x y z
N ARG A 1 -32.89 -0.71 -12.56
CA ARG A 1 -31.60 -1.28 -13.02
C ARG A 1 -30.86 -0.18 -13.76
N ALA A 2 -30.27 0.78 -13.04
CA ALA A 2 -29.28 1.70 -13.60
C ALA A 2 -27.98 0.90 -13.73
N GLY A 3 -27.60 0.59 -14.97
CA GLY A 3 -26.41 -0.20 -15.25
C GLY A 3 -25.17 0.55 -14.75
N MET A 4 -24.31 -0.14 -14.04
CA MET A 4 -22.93 0.23 -13.78
C MET A 4 -22.13 0.31 -15.11
N ARG A 5 -22.43 1.33 -15.89
CA ARG A 5 -21.63 1.68 -17.08
C ARG A 5 -20.65 2.78 -16.70
N GLY A 6 -19.63 2.46 -15.96
CA GLY A 6 -18.66 3.51 -15.64
C GLY A 6 -17.42 3.03 -14.95
N ILE A 7 -17.46 1.84 -14.36
CA ILE A 7 -16.25 1.19 -13.90
C ILE A 7 -15.65 0.49 -15.12
N ARG A 8 -14.75 1.19 -15.83
CA ARG A 8 -13.89 0.52 -16.80
C ARG A 8 -13.17 -0.57 -16.03
N THR A 9 -13.46 -1.81 -16.35
CA THR A 9 -12.88 -2.95 -15.68
C THR A 9 -11.37 -2.85 -15.77
N LEU A 10 -10.67 -3.40 -14.77
CA LEU A 10 -9.21 -3.58 -14.80
C LEU A 10 -8.70 -4.10 -16.17
N GLY A 11 -9.54 -4.75 -16.96
CA GLY A 11 -9.24 -5.23 -18.31
C GLY A 11 -8.99 -4.13 -19.34
N GLU A 12 -9.72 -3.03 -19.29
CA GLU A 12 -9.56 -1.91 -20.25
C GLU A 12 -8.33 -1.07 -19.92
N LEU A 13 -7.94 -0.99 -18.64
CA LEU A 13 -6.71 -0.33 -18.19
C LEU A 13 -5.46 -1.22 -18.32
N ARG A 14 -5.61 -2.53 -18.52
CA ARG A 14 -4.48 -3.49 -18.58
C ARG A 14 -3.44 -3.18 -19.66
N SER A 15 -3.82 -2.57 -20.75
CA SER A 15 -2.90 -2.19 -21.85
C SER A 15 -2.49 -0.71 -21.82
N GLY A 16 -3.05 0.12 -20.94
CA GLY A 16 -3.27 1.51 -21.19
C GLY A 16 -2.42 2.51 -20.42
N VAL A 17 -2.12 2.31 -19.15
CA VAL A 17 -1.50 3.38 -18.32
C VAL A 17 -0.19 3.91 -18.90
N THR A 18 0.60 3.04 -19.55
CA THR A 18 1.86 3.44 -20.19
C THR A 18 1.68 4.02 -21.61
N ARG A 19 0.47 3.92 -22.17
CA ARG A 19 0.14 4.40 -23.53
C ARG A 19 -0.74 5.64 -23.52
N LEU A 20 -1.29 6.00 -22.38
CA LEU A 20 -2.12 7.19 -22.24
C LEU A 20 -1.26 8.46 -22.32
N SER A 21 -1.75 9.44 -23.05
CA SER A 21 -1.23 10.78 -22.95
C SER A 21 -1.41 11.35 -21.53
N PRO A 22 -0.63 12.34 -21.11
CA PRO A 22 -0.79 12.95 -19.78
C PRO A 22 -2.20 13.47 -19.48
N ALA A 23 -2.91 13.94 -20.52
CA ALA A 23 -4.28 14.43 -20.39
C ALA A 23 -5.29 13.29 -20.16
N GLU A 24 -5.12 12.18 -20.87
CA GLU A 24 -5.94 10.98 -20.71
C GLU A 24 -5.70 10.33 -19.35
N LEU A 25 -4.44 10.16 -18.96
CA LEU A 25 -4.09 9.64 -17.65
C LEU A 25 -4.73 10.47 -16.52
N ARG A 26 -4.67 11.80 -16.64
CA ARG A 26 -5.30 12.69 -15.66
C ARG A 26 -6.81 12.46 -15.59
N ARG A 27 -7.50 12.41 -16.73
CA ARG A 27 -8.95 12.18 -16.76
C ARG A 27 -9.34 10.86 -16.13
N GLU A 28 -8.63 9.78 -16.46
CA GLU A 28 -8.92 8.43 -15.94
C GLU A 28 -8.73 8.37 -14.42
N VAL A 29 -7.62 8.91 -13.92
CA VAL A 29 -7.34 8.91 -12.48
C VAL A 29 -8.32 9.78 -11.71
N GLN A 30 -8.60 11.00 -12.20
CA GLN A 30 -9.54 11.91 -11.54
C GLN A 30 -10.98 11.36 -11.58
N HIS A 31 -11.38 10.73 -12.67
CA HIS A 31 -12.69 10.09 -12.78
C HIS A 31 -12.85 8.97 -11.75
N ASN A 32 -11.85 8.08 -11.64
CA ASN A 32 -11.85 7.03 -10.63
C ASN A 32 -11.89 7.57 -9.20
N ASP A 33 -11.06 8.55 -8.91
CA ASP A 33 -11.00 9.18 -7.58
C ASP A 33 -12.36 9.81 -7.23
N THR A 34 -13.00 10.47 -8.18
CA THR A 34 -14.34 11.06 -8.02
C THR A 34 -15.40 9.99 -7.75
N LEU A 35 -15.39 8.89 -8.50
CA LEU A 35 -16.34 7.80 -8.27
C LEU A 35 -16.16 7.17 -6.89
N ILE A 36 -14.92 6.90 -6.48
CA ILE A 36 -14.65 6.36 -5.14
C ILE A 36 -15.13 7.33 -4.08
N TRP A 37 -14.81 8.62 -4.21
CA TRP A 37 -15.27 9.63 -3.26
C TRP A 37 -16.79 9.74 -3.19
N GLN A 38 -17.49 9.72 -4.33
CA GLN A 38 -18.95 9.78 -4.39
C GLN A 38 -19.62 8.60 -3.68
N HIS A 39 -19.01 7.41 -3.74
CA HIS A 39 -19.58 6.20 -3.14
C HIS A 39 -19.13 5.95 -1.69
N THR A 40 -17.98 6.49 -1.27
CA THR A 40 -17.39 6.17 0.04
C THR A 40 -17.20 7.40 0.94
N GLY A 41 -17.29 8.61 0.39
CA GLY A 41 -16.93 9.85 1.08
C GLY A 41 -15.42 10.00 1.34
N GLN A 42 -14.59 9.12 0.80
CA GLN A 42 -13.13 9.11 1.02
C GLN A 42 -12.35 9.20 -0.29
N LEU A 43 -11.33 10.03 -0.33
CA LEU A 43 -10.37 10.05 -1.44
C LEU A 43 -9.40 8.88 -1.32
N PRO A 44 -9.05 8.21 -2.46
CA PRO A 44 -8.07 7.13 -2.45
C PRO A 44 -6.70 7.64 -2.00
N ARG A 45 -6.14 7.04 -0.96
CA ARG A 45 -4.80 7.36 -0.45
C ARG A 45 -3.68 6.54 -1.07
N THR A 46 -4.01 5.59 -1.95
CA THR A 46 -3.05 4.74 -2.67
C THR A 46 -3.42 4.61 -4.13
N TYR A 47 -2.45 4.28 -4.97
CA TYR A 47 -2.70 3.94 -6.38
C TYR A 47 -2.00 2.63 -6.75
N LEU A 48 -2.74 1.74 -7.39
CA LEU A 48 -2.26 0.45 -7.84
C LEU A 48 -2.26 0.43 -9.38
N TYR A 49 -1.07 0.24 -9.97
CA TYR A 49 -0.94 0.24 -11.44
C TYR A 49 -1.56 -1.00 -12.05
N PRO A 50 -2.55 -0.85 -12.96
CA PRO A 50 -3.14 -1.98 -13.66
C PRO A 50 -2.08 -2.79 -14.40
N GLY A 51 -2.09 -4.13 -14.18
CA GLY A 51 -1.11 -5.04 -14.75
C GLY A 51 0.35 -4.77 -14.33
N ASN A 52 0.57 -4.04 -13.23
CA ASN A 52 1.88 -3.60 -12.73
C ASN A 52 2.70 -2.77 -13.73
N ARG A 53 2.05 -2.22 -14.75
CA ARG A 53 2.71 -1.38 -15.75
C ARG A 53 2.73 0.06 -15.29
N LYS A 54 3.89 0.69 -15.32
CA LYS A 54 4.12 2.08 -14.92
C LYS A 54 5.07 2.78 -15.89
N SER A 55 4.97 4.09 -15.96
CA SER A 55 5.95 4.99 -16.57
C SER A 55 6.32 6.07 -15.55
N ASP A 56 7.41 6.77 -15.77
CA ASP A 56 7.81 7.84 -14.85
C ASP A 56 6.75 8.95 -14.77
N ALA A 57 6.15 9.30 -15.91
CA ALA A 57 5.06 10.27 -15.97
C ALA A 57 3.83 9.80 -15.19
N ALA A 58 3.44 8.52 -15.34
CA ALA A 58 2.33 7.93 -14.58
C ALA A 58 2.66 7.88 -13.09
N THR A 59 3.89 7.52 -12.72
CA THR A 59 4.32 7.47 -11.33
C THR A 59 4.29 8.87 -10.71
N ALA A 60 4.86 9.86 -11.35
CA ALA A 60 4.87 11.24 -10.87
C ALA A 60 3.46 11.84 -10.72
N PHE A 61 2.52 11.46 -11.57
CA PHE A 61 1.14 11.92 -11.48
C PHE A 61 0.34 11.15 -10.41
N CYS A 62 0.41 9.82 -10.41
CA CYS A 62 -0.40 8.98 -9.55
C CYS A 62 0.05 8.97 -8.08
N SER A 63 1.26 9.44 -7.77
CA SER A 63 1.73 9.58 -6.38
C SER A 63 1.23 10.86 -5.68
N ARG A 64 0.74 11.84 -6.44
CA ARG A 64 0.31 13.13 -5.87
C ARG A 64 -0.91 12.95 -4.96
N GLY A 65 -0.83 13.52 -3.75
CA GLY A 65 -1.90 13.44 -2.76
C GLY A 65 -2.16 12.02 -2.23
N ARG A 66 -1.20 11.11 -2.39
CA ARG A 66 -1.28 9.72 -1.93
C ARG A 66 -0.13 9.36 -1.01
N THR A 67 -0.39 8.45 -0.09
CA THR A 67 0.62 7.95 0.85
C THR A 67 1.63 7.05 0.15
N CYS A 68 1.17 6.28 -0.84
CA CYS A 68 2.07 5.48 -1.68
C CYS A 68 1.38 5.00 -2.96
N THR A 69 2.20 4.49 -3.87
CA THR A 69 1.75 3.71 -5.02
C THR A 69 2.33 2.31 -4.93
N ARG A 70 1.54 1.28 -5.30
CA ARG A 70 2.03 -0.09 -5.34
C ARG A 70 2.85 -0.30 -6.61
N THR A 71 4.12 -0.62 -6.45
CA THR A 71 5.05 -0.88 -7.56
C THR A 71 5.40 -2.36 -7.70
N SER A 72 5.23 -3.14 -6.64
CA SER A 72 5.44 -4.58 -6.60
C SER A 72 4.53 -5.23 -5.57
N GLN A 73 4.24 -6.49 -5.75
CA GLN A 73 3.50 -7.32 -4.79
C GLN A 73 3.87 -8.79 -4.99
N VAL A 74 3.57 -9.56 -3.97
CA VAL A 74 3.69 -11.01 -3.98
C VAL A 74 2.30 -11.62 -3.99
N SER A 75 1.97 -12.45 -4.99
CA SER A 75 0.73 -13.21 -4.97
C SER A 75 0.78 -14.29 -3.90
N LEU A 76 -0.30 -14.47 -3.17
CA LEU A 76 -0.45 -15.57 -2.20
C LEU A 76 -1.10 -16.81 -2.83
N GLY A 77 -1.72 -16.67 -4.00
CA GLY A 77 -2.41 -17.75 -4.70
C GLY A 77 -1.48 -18.65 -5.52
N GLY A 78 -2.10 -19.43 -6.39
CA GLY A 78 -1.43 -20.44 -7.19
C GLY A 78 -0.90 -21.59 -6.33
N LYS A 79 0.26 -22.10 -6.69
CA LYS A 79 0.91 -23.24 -6.01
C LYS A 79 1.63 -22.87 -4.69
N ARG A 80 1.42 -21.69 -4.15
CA ARG A 80 2.08 -21.27 -2.92
C ARG A 80 1.40 -21.85 -1.70
N THR A 81 2.20 -22.41 -0.80
CA THR A 81 1.73 -23.08 0.42
C THR A 81 1.91 -22.16 1.65
N PRO A 82 1.24 -22.48 2.77
CA PRO A 82 1.48 -21.80 4.04
C PRO A 82 2.94 -21.85 4.50
N GLU A 83 3.66 -22.95 4.25
CA GLU A 83 5.08 -23.12 4.60
C GLU A 83 5.95 -22.13 3.81
N TRP A 84 5.69 -22.01 2.51
CA TRP A 84 6.35 -20.98 1.68
C TRP A 84 6.09 -19.58 2.24
N PHE A 85 4.84 -19.28 2.61
CA PHE A 85 4.50 -17.99 3.17
C PHE A 85 5.18 -17.73 4.52
N GLY A 86 5.28 -18.75 5.38
CA GLY A 86 6.07 -18.68 6.61
C GLY A 86 7.51 -18.30 6.37
N GLY A 87 8.16 -18.90 5.37
CA GLY A 87 9.52 -18.51 4.94
C GLY A 87 9.61 -17.06 4.44
N TYR A 88 8.65 -16.61 3.65
CA TYR A 88 8.56 -15.23 3.19
C TYR A 88 8.46 -14.23 4.36
N LEU A 89 7.62 -14.51 5.38
CA LEU A 89 7.53 -13.68 6.57
C LEU A 89 8.85 -13.63 7.35
N CYS A 90 9.54 -14.77 7.49
CA CYS A 90 10.86 -14.82 8.12
C CYS A 90 11.89 -13.94 7.37
N GLN A 91 11.90 -13.97 6.05
CA GLN A 91 12.77 -13.12 5.23
C GLN A 91 12.45 -11.63 5.43
N LEU A 92 11.16 -11.24 5.47
CA LEU A 92 10.77 -9.85 5.74
C LEU A 92 11.26 -9.38 7.11
N MET A 93 11.08 -10.19 8.15
CA MET A 93 11.54 -9.85 9.50
C MET A 93 13.07 -9.73 9.56
N ALA A 94 13.81 -10.66 8.97
CA ALA A 94 15.26 -10.65 8.95
C ALA A 94 15.86 -9.46 8.19
N SER A 95 15.18 -9.00 7.13
CA SER A 95 15.60 -7.84 6.33
C SER A 95 15.07 -6.51 6.84
N HIS A 96 14.24 -6.50 7.89
CA HIS A 96 13.44 -5.33 8.29
C HIS A 96 12.68 -4.71 7.11
N GLY A 97 12.20 -5.58 6.21
CA GLY A 97 11.64 -5.21 4.92
C GLY A 97 10.16 -4.89 4.97
N TRP A 98 9.68 -4.32 3.87
CA TRP A 98 8.26 -4.09 3.63
C TRP A 98 7.75 -4.99 2.50
N GLY A 99 6.78 -5.85 2.80
CA GLY A 99 6.12 -6.72 1.83
C GLY A 99 4.68 -6.30 1.56
N VAL A 100 4.28 -6.38 0.30
CA VAL A 100 2.89 -6.20 -0.12
C VAL A 100 2.41 -7.51 -0.72
N THR A 101 1.34 -8.07 -0.15
CA THR A 101 0.73 -9.30 -0.64
C THR A 101 -0.59 -9.02 -1.33
N MET A 102 -0.98 -9.89 -2.24
CA MET A 102 -2.25 -9.81 -2.96
C MET A 102 -2.77 -11.22 -3.29
N THR A 103 -4.06 -11.32 -3.54
CA THR A 103 -4.70 -12.49 -4.15
C THR A 103 -5.78 -12.05 -5.12
N HIS A 104 -6.04 -12.84 -6.15
CA HIS A 104 -7.13 -12.61 -7.10
C HIS A 104 -8.39 -13.37 -6.72
N GLY A 105 -8.23 -14.53 -6.11
CA GLY A 105 -9.34 -15.37 -5.66
C GLY A 105 -8.93 -16.31 -4.55
N ILE A 106 -9.88 -16.81 -3.78
CA ILE A 106 -9.62 -17.79 -2.72
C ILE A 106 -9.86 -19.20 -3.27
N ALA A 107 -11.07 -19.52 -3.66
CA ALA A 107 -11.45 -20.85 -4.13
C ALA A 107 -11.55 -20.95 -5.66
N ILE A 108 -11.89 -19.85 -6.31
CA ILE A 108 -12.10 -19.77 -7.76
C ILE A 108 -11.51 -18.46 -8.32
N GLY A 109 -11.25 -18.44 -9.62
CA GLY A 109 -10.74 -17.27 -10.33
C GLY A 109 -9.28 -17.41 -10.72
N TYR A 110 -8.72 -16.33 -11.28
CA TYR A 110 -7.32 -16.28 -11.65
C TYR A 110 -6.43 -16.34 -10.41
N ASP A 111 -5.39 -17.16 -10.43
CA ASP A 111 -4.38 -17.26 -9.36
C ASP A 111 -5.03 -17.53 -7.97
N HIS A 112 -6.10 -18.37 -7.95
CA HIS A 112 -6.71 -18.86 -6.72
C HIS A 112 -5.78 -19.84 -5.99
N PHE A 113 -6.05 -20.12 -4.74
CA PHE A 113 -5.27 -21.08 -3.97
C PHE A 113 -5.58 -22.52 -4.42
N ASP A 114 -4.57 -23.37 -4.50
CA ASP A 114 -4.76 -24.81 -4.78
C ASP A 114 -5.69 -25.46 -3.74
N GLN A 115 -5.65 -24.98 -2.51
CA GLN A 115 -6.54 -25.35 -1.42
C GLN A 115 -7.06 -24.08 -0.73
N PRO A 116 -8.37 -23.84 -0.69
CA PRO A 116 -8.94 -22.61 -0.12
C PRO A 116 -8.52 -22.33 1.33
N GLN A 117 -8.30 -23.37 2.14
CA GLN A 117 -7.84 -23.28 3.52
C GLN A 117 -6.41 -22.70 3.65
N TYR A 118 -5.62 -22.66 2.58
CA TYR A 118 -4.29 -22.06 2.61
C TYR A 118 -4.35 -20.57 2.93
N PHE A 119 -5.37 -19.87 2.43
CA PHE A 119 -5.57 -18.46 2.76
C PHE A 119 -5.72 -18.25 4.26
N THR A 120 -6.60 -18.99 4.92
CA THR A 120 -6.80 -18.91 6.38
C THR A 120 -5.51 -19.23 7.14
N ARG A 121 -4.81 -20.32 6.75
CA ARG A 121 -3.55 -20.69 7.38
C ARG A 121 -2.45 -19.62 7.22
N MET A 122 -2.38 -18.98 6.06
CA MET A 122 -1.44 -17.85 5.86
C MET A 122 -1.78 -16.66 6.75
N LEU A 123 -3.07 -16.35 6.92
CA LEU A 123 -3.49 -15.30 7.87
C LEU A 123 -3.13 -15.64 9.32
N GLU A 124 -3.32 -16.89 9.73
CA GLU A 124 -2.93 -17.39 11.06
C GLU A 124 -1.42 -17.29 11.29
N LEU A 125 -0.61 -17.65 10.30
CA LEU A 125 0.84 -17.51 10.36
C LEU A 125 1.30 -16.04 10.49
N ALA A 126 0.61 -15.13 9.82
CA ALA A 126 0.88 -13.70 9.94
C ALA A 126 0.43 -13.18 11.32
N ALA A 127 -0.77 -13.54 11.76
CA ALA A 127 -1.32 -13.15 13.06
C ALA A 127 -0.45 -13.63 14.24
N ALA A 128 0.12 -14.83 14.15
CA ALA A 128 1.02 -15.37 15.17
C ALA A 128 2.37 -14.61 15.30
N ARG A 129 2.63 -13.64 14.42
CA ARG A 129 3.88 -12.85 14.40
C ARG A 129 3.65 -11.34 14.64
N GLN A 130 2.50 -10.95 15.16
CA GLN A 130 2.13 -9.54 15.38
C GLN A 130 3.11 -8.77 16.28
N ASP A 131 3.80 -9.46 17.18
CA ASP A 131 4.81 -8.84 18.04
C ASP A 131 6.07 -8.36 17.29
N SER A 132 6.32 -8.93 16.09
CA SER A 132 7.49 -8.65 15.27
C SER A 132 7.14 -8.13 13.88
N LEU A 133 5.86 -8.16 13.52
CA LEU A 133 5.37 -7.86 12.18
C LEU A 133 4.17 -6.93 12.26
N TRP A 134 4.34 -5.71 11.76
CA TRP A 134 3.21 -4.79 11.63
C TRP A 134 2.41 -5.11 10.37
N ILE A 135 1.16 -5.55 10.56
CA ILE A 135 0.21 -5.87 9.49
C ILE A 135 -0.84 -4.78 9.44
N ALA A 136 -0.87 -4.04 8.36
CA ALA A 136 -1.77 -2.91 8.19
C ALA A 136 -2.14 -2.70 6.71
N PRO A 137 -3.19 -1.93 6.40
CA PRO A 137 -3.49 -1.52 5.04
C PRO A 137 -2.31 -0.83 4.36
N LEU A 138 -2.18 -1.04 3.05
CA LEU A 138 -1.10 -0.43 2.24
C LEU A 138 -0.97 1.08 2.45
N ARG A 139 -2.10 1.79 2.60
CA ARG A 139 -2.11 3.24 2.81
C ARG A 139 -1.42 3.65 4.11
N ASP A 140 -1.60 2.89 5.18
CA ASP A 140 -1.11 3.23 6.51
C ASP A 140 0.39 2.92 6.64
N VAL A 141 0.82 1.74 6.13
CA VAL A 141 2.25 1.41 6.03
C VAL A 141 2.97 2.40 5.12
N GLY A 142 2.36 2.74 3.98
CA GLY A 142 2.92 3.72 3.04
C GLY A 142 3.07 5.11 3.64
N ALA A 143 2.09 5.57 4.42
CA ALA A 143 2.17 6.84 5.13
C ALA A 143 3.31 6.83 6.15
N TYR A 144 3.34 5.82 7.02
CA TYR A 144 4.38 5.69 8.05
C TYR A 144 5.79 5.66 7.46
N VAL A 145 6.01 4.89 6.39
CA VAL A 145 7.31 4.82 5.72
C VAL A 145 7.72 6.19 5.17
N GLN A 146 6.81 6.89 4.49
CA GLN A 146 7.08 8.24 3.98
C GLN A 146 7.38 9.23 5.11
N GLU A 147 6.60 9.23 6.17
CA GLU A 147 6.80 10.12 7.33
C GLU A 147 8.11 9.82 8.04
N ARG A 148 8.45 8.54 8.26
CA ARG A 148 9.71 8.12 8.84
C ARG A 148 10.91 8.57 8.01
N ASP A 149 10.87 8.35 6.70
CA ASP A 149 11.99 8.63 5.80
C ASP A 149 12.21 10.13 5.60
N HIS A 150 11.17 10.96 5.78
CA HIS A 150 11.24 12.42 5.73
C HIS A 150 11.39 13.06 7.11
N ALA A 151 11.35 12.28 8.19
CA ALA A 151 11.42 12.80 9.55
C ALA A 151 12.76 13.49 9.82
N ARG A 152 12.69 14.74 10.26
CA ARG A 152 13.81 15.51 10.75
C ARG A 152 13.63 15.75 12.23
N LEU A 153 14.56 15.25 13.04
CA LEU A 153 14.54 15.37 14.49
C LEU A 153 15.39 16.57 14.94
N ARG A 154 14.85 17.35 15.86
CA ARG A 154 15.62 18.32 16.65
C ARG A 154 15.44 17.96 18.12
N VAL A 155 16.53 17.58 18.76
CA VAL A 155 16.57 17.22 20.18
C VAL A 155 17.21 18.36 20.96
N ARG A 156 16.61 18.78 22.05
CA ARG A 156 17.15 19.76 22.98
C ARG A 156 16.92 19.30 24.41
N GLN A 157 17.96 19.34 25.22
CA GLN A 157 17.84 19.14 26.65
C GLN A 157 17.76 20.49 27.36
N ARG A 158 16.74 20.69 28.17
CA ARG A 158 16.54 21.93 28.90
C ARG A 158 16.02 21.64 30.30
N ARG A 159 16.78 22.03 31.33
CA ARG A 159 16.39 21.87 32.74
C ARG A 159 15.95 20.44 33.11
N GLY A 160 16.72 19.43 32.69
CA GLY A 160 16.42 18.01 32.93
C GLY A 160 15.29 17.43 32.10
N ARG A 161 14.75 18.18 31.13
CA ARG A 161 13.71 17.70 30.19
C ARG A 161 14.27 17.53 28.80
N LEU A 162 13.93 16.43 28.16
CA LEU A 162 14.20 16.18 26.75
C LEU A 162 13.04 16.74 25.92
N VAL A 163 13.34 17.66 25.02
CA VAL A 163 12.38 18.22 24.06
C VAL A 163 12.75 17.72 22.68
N ILE A 164 11.91 16.87 22.12
CA ILE A 164 12.07 16.31 20.78
C ILE A 164 11.05 16.99 19.86
N ARG A 165 11.53 17.58 18.76
CA ARG A 165 10.67 18.15 17.73
C ARG A 165 10.86 17.37 16.44
N VAL A 166 9.77 16.80 15.92
CA VAL A 166 9.71 16.08 14.66
C VAL A 166 9.09 16.99 13.58
N ARG A 167 9.65 16.99 12.38
CA ARG A 167 9.08 17.63 11.20
C ARG A 167 9.34 16.75 9.99
N THR A 168 8.32 16.47 9.18
CA THR A 168 8.45 15.70 7.94
C THR A 168 8.52 16.60 6.71
N GLY A 169 7.88 17.77 6.74
CA GLY A 169 7.73 18.64 5.57
C GLY A 169 6.74 18.09 4.53
N LEU A 170 6.05 17.00 4.84
CA LEU A 170 5.01 16.41 4.00
C LEU A 170 3.68 17.17 4.20
N ASP A 171 2.76 17.00 3.24
CA ASP A 171 1.41 17.57 3.31
C ASP A 171 0.61 16.97 4.48
N PRO A 172 0.24 17.74 5.51
CA PRO A 172 -0.45 17.21 6.68
C PRO A 172 -1.88 16.74 6.40
N ALA A 173 -2.47 17.10 5.26
CA ALA A 173 -3.76 16.57 4.84
C ALA A 173 -3.68 15.10 4.39
N VAL A 174 -2.49 14.65 4.00
CA VAL A 174 -2.22 13.28 3.53
C VAL A 174 -1.44 12.48 4.57
N PHE A 175 -0.48 13.13 5.23
CA PHE A 175 0.49 12.52 6.14
C PHE A 175 0.30 13.08 7.55
N HIS A 176 -0.30 12.29 8.41
CA HIS A 176 -0.62 12.66 9.80
C HIS A 176 -0.60 11.44 10.73
N ASP A 177 0.02 10.35 10.31
CA ASP A 177 0.14 9.14 11.13
C ASP A 177 1.23 9.32 12.20
N PRO A 178 1.03 8.80 13.42
CA PRO A 178 2.00 8.96 14.50
C PRO A 178 3.28 8.16 14.24
N LEU A 179 4.44 8.81 14.45
CA LEU A 179 5.74 8.15 14.41
C LEU A 179 6.16 7.66 15.79
N THR A 180 6.74 6.46 15.85
CA THR A 180 7.35 5.93 17.06
C THR A 180 8.81 6.40 17.16
N LEU A 181 9.17 6.97 18.31
CA LEU A 181 10.54 7.34 18.63
C LEU A 181 11.09 6.41 19.71
N LEU A 182 12.25 5.84 19.47
CA LEU A 182 13.02 5.11 20.47
C LEU A 182 14.03 6.10 21.09
N VAL A 183 14.06 6.15 22.39
CA VAL A 183 14.99 6.99 23.16
C VAL A 183 15.82 6.04 24.02
N ASP A 184 17.07 5.85 23.65
CA ASP A 184 18.04 5.09 24.44
C ASP A 184 18.55 6.00 25.56
N GLY A 185 18.53 5.47 26.81
CA GLY A 185 18.94 6.19 28.00
C GLY A 185 20.44 6.17 28.25
#